data_ca1841e5da75ec45075b66bb6df104a2
#
_entry.id   ca1841e5da75ec45075b66bb6df104a2
#
_cell.length_a   1.000
_cell.length_b   1.000
_cell.length_c   1.000
_cell.angle_alpha   90.00
_cell.angle_beta   90.00
_cell.angle_gamma   90.00
#
_symmetry.space_group_name_H-M   'P 1'
#
loop_
_entity.id
_entity.type
_entity.pdbx_description
1 polymer ?
#
loop_
_entity_poly.entity_id
_entity_poly.type
_entity_poly.pdbx_seq_one_letter_code
_entity_poly.pdbx_strand_id
1 'polypeptide(L)'
;AGNLWGWTPQLRVEHRFDLSDQQTLTWQGGILDNLDWETPYNSSYRYATAGEQSGQPAYAMRTAWSRPVLDHPLSFGVAGYYGRQNWSWGRDVDAWAGMTDWQIPILRRLALSGEFYRGRGVGGLGAGIGRAVLFNGDPYYATTSVRGLDSAGGWSQLKLQLTPKLELNGVFAEDDAFAGDVRGFAADANNFSPILGRNRGALGNLVYRPRSDLLLSAEFRRLHTFPVYDSASVTNQINLAMGILF
;
A
#
# COMPACT_ATOMS: atom_id res chain seq x y z
N ALA A 1 -0.31 -4.81 -5.44
CA ALA A 1 1.00 -4.13 -5.47
C ALA A 1 0.80 -2.62 -5.53
N GLY A 2 1.78 -1.87 -5.04
CA GLY A 2 1.84 -0.42 -5.18
C GLY A 2 0.90 0.40 -4.29
N ASN A 3 0.27 -0.19 -3.30
CA ASN A 3 -0.66 0.48 -2.40
C ASN A 3 -0.27 0.24 -0.94
N LEU A 4 -0.18 1.32 -0.15
CA LEU A 4 -0.04 1.24 1.31
C LEU A 4 -1.42 1.28 1.95
N TRP A 5 -1.80 0.21 2.62
CA TRP A 5 -3.04 0.19 3.37
C TRP A 5 -2.96 -0.76 4.57
N GLY A 6 -3.74 -0.47 5.61
CA GLY A 6 -3.86 -1.32 6.77
C GLY A 6 -5.13 -0.97 7.56
N TRP A 7 -5.70 -1.98 8.18
CA TRP A 7 -6.77 -1.81 9.16
C TRP A 7 -6.13 -1.79 10.54
N THR A 8 -6.10 -0.62 11.15
CA THR A 8 -5.51 -0.44 12.48
C THR A 8 -6.37 0.49 13.31
N PRO A 9 -6.49 0.27 14.63
CA PRO A 9 -7.09 1.23 15.54
C PRO A 9 -6.43 2.59 15.39
N GLN A 10 -7.24 3.66 15.30
CA GLN A 10 -6.71 5.01 15.11
C GLN A 10 -7.60 6.07 15.74
N LEU A 11 -6.98 7.16 16.15
CA LEU A 11 -7.64 8.41 16.48
C LEU A 11 -7.22 9.45 15.45
N ARG A 12 -8.19 9.94 14.68
CA ARG A 12 -7.96 10.89 13.58
C ARG A 12 -8.75 12.17 13.78
N VAL A 13 -8.11 13.29 13.50
CA VAL A 13 -8.75 14.60 13.33
C VAL A 13 -8.76 14.95 11.86
N GLU A 14 -9.89 15.46 11.39
CA GLU A 14 -10.05 15.96 10.04
C GLU A 14 -10.59 17.39 10.10
N HIS A 15 -10.04 18.27 9.27
CA HIS A 15 -10.54 19.62 9.08
C HIS A 15 -10.60 19.95 7.60
N ARG A 16 -11.71 20.58 7.19
CA ARG A 16 -11.95 21.03 5.84
C ARG A 16 -11.92 22.55 5.80
N PHE A 17 -11.13 23.07 4.89
CA PHE A 17 -11.04 24.50 4.58
C PHE A 17 -11.68 24.74 3.22
N ASP A 18 -12.75 25.52 3.16
CA ASP A 18 -13.36 25.96 1.92
C ASP A 18 -12.56 27.17 1.39
N LEU A 19 -11.73 26.92 0.38
CA LEU A 19 -10.88 27.95 -0.24
C LEU A 19 -11.71 28.86 -1.17
N SER A 20 -12.78 28.32 -1.74
CA SER A 20 -13.80 29.01 -2.50
C SER A 20 -15.05 28.14 -2.59
N ASP A 21 -16.13 28.62 -3.23
CA ASP A 21 -17.38 27.87 -3.44
C ASP A 21 -17.16 26.52 -4.16
N GLN A 22 -16.03 26.34 -4.84
CA GLN A 22 -15.72 25.14 -5.61
C GLN A 22 -14.41 24.46 -5.23
N GLN A 23 -13.66 24.99 -4.27
CA GLN A 23 -12.35 24.45 -3.91
C GLN A 23 -12.28 24.18 -2.42
N THR A 24 -11.81 22.99 -2.10
CA THR A 24 -11.68 22.55 -0.72
C THR A 24 -10.27 22.02 -0.48
N LEU A 25 -9.69 22.37 0.66
CA LEU A 25 -8.49 21.76 1.19
C LEU A 25 -8.88 20.95 2.43
N THR A 26 -8.64 19.64 2.40
CA THR A 26 -8.90 18.75 3.55
C THR A 26 -7.59 18.40 4.18
N TRP A 27 -7.47 18.66 5.48
CA TRP A 27 -6.36 18.21 6.30
C TRP A 27 -6.81 17.07 7.22
N GLN A 28 -5.99 16.04 7.33
CA GLN A 28 -6.19 14.90 8.21
C GLN A 28 -4.90 14.62 8.97
N GLY A 29 -4.99 14.36 10.26
CA GLY A 29 -3.86 13.95 11.08
C GLY A 29 -4.30 13.01 12.18
N GLY A 30 -3.46 12.03 12.52
CA GLY A 30 -3.84 11.06 13.51
C GLY A 30 -2.69 10.23 14.06
N ILE A 31 -3.01 9.56 15.15
CA ILE A 31 -2.21 8.51 15.75
C ILE A 31 -2.85 7.16 15.45
N LEU A 32 -2.01 6.18 15.17
CA LEU A 32 -2.43 4.83 14.80
C LEU A 32 -1.75 3.83 15.72
N ASP A 33 -2.44 2.72 15.97
CA ASP A 33 -1.77 1.54 16.49
C ASP A 33 -0.70 1.09 15.49
N ASN A 34 0.52 0.93 15.95
CA ASN A 34 1.68 0.65 15.11
C ASN A 34 1.74 -0.84 14.75
N LEU A 35 0.69 -1.31 14.07
CA LEU A 35 0.56 -2.67 13.57
C LEU A 35 1.30 -2.80 12.23
N ASP A 36 2.49 -3.35 12.25
CA ASP A 36 3.26 -3.64 11.04
C ASP A 36 3.04 -5.06 10.50
N TRP A 37 2.15 -5.84 11.13
CA TRP A 37 1.82 -7.24 10.82
C TRP A 37 2.96 -8.24 10.95
N GLU A 38 4.17 -7.80 11.22
CA GLU A 38 5.33 -8.65 11.42
C GLU A 38 5.64 -8.78 12.91
N THR A 39 5.89 -10.01 13.37
CA THR A 39 6.23 -10.29 14.76
C THR A 39 7.73 -10.51 14.91
N PRO A 40 8.34 -10.00 15.98
CA PRO A 40 9.73 -10.32 16.30
C PRO A 40 9.89 -11.81 16.62
N TYR A 41 11.03 -12.38 16.27
CA TYR A 41 11.28 -13.81 16.36
C TYR A 41 11.39 -14.38 17.79
N ASN A 42 11.42 -13.54 18.82
CA ASN A 42 11.53 -13.97 20.21
C ASN A 42 10.23 -13.84 21.00
N SER A 43 9.11 -13.54 20.35
CA SER A 43 7.85 -13.36 21.07
C SER A 43 7.14 -14.69 21.31
N SER A 44 6.53 -14.83 22.49
CA SER A 44 5.69 -15.94 22.88
C SER A 44 4.31 -15.42 23.29
N TYR A 45 3.27 -16.09 22.92
CA TYR A 45 1.85 -15.76 23.17
C TYR A 45 1.24 -14.79 22.16
N ARG A 46 0.23 -14.01 22.46
CA ARG A 46 -0.22 -13.01 21.48
C ARG A 46 0.99 -12.12 21.14
N TYR A 47 1.53 -12.38 19.99
CA TYR A 47 2.72 -11.70 19.52
C TYR A 47 2.42 -10.22 19.32
N ALA A 48 3.00 -9.36 20.16
CA ALA A 48 3.07 -7.96 19.83
C ALA A 48 3.91 -7.81 18.57
N THR A 49 3.42 -7.10 17.58
CA THR A 49 4.17 -6.79 16.36
C THR A 49 5.40 -5.96 16.70
N ALA A 50 6.36 -5.86 15.79
CA ALA A 50 7.54 -5.03 16.02
C ALA A 50 7.18 -3.56 16.26
N GLY A 51 6.12 -3.09 15.63
CA GLY A 51 5.59 -1.76 15.87
C GLY A 51 5.02 -1.57 17.28
N GLU A 52 4.16 -2.48 17.76
CA GLU A 52 3.63 -2.47 19.13
C GLU A 52 4.75 -2.55 20.19
N GLN A 53 5.81 -3.34 19.92
CA GLN A 53 6.96 -3.46 20.83
C GLN A 53 7.80 -2.19 20.93
N SER A 54 7.65 -1.23 20.02
CA SER A 54 8.32 0.07 20.12
C SER A 54 7.82 0.91 21.30
N GLY A 55 6.62 0.61 21.82
CA GLY A 55 6.00 1.34 22.92
C GLY A 55 5.47 2.73 22.55
N GLN A 56 5.41 3.07 21.27
CA GLN A 56 4.85 4.34 20.79
C GLN A 56 3.90 4.14 19.61
N PRO A 57 2.88 5.02 19.44
CA PRO A 57 2.00 4.96 18.29
C PRO A 57 2.72 5.31 17.00
N ALA A 58 2.15 4.92 15.87
CA ALA A 58 2.47 5.48 14.59
C ALA A 58 1.71 6.80 14.37
N TYR A 59 2.21 7.61 13.45
CA TYR A 59 1.66 8.91 13.08
C TYR A 59 1.41 8.97 11.58
N ALA A 60 0.26 9.52 11.19
CA ALA A 60 -0.02 9.77 9.80
C ALA A 60 -0.69 11.13 9.62
N MET A 61 -0.38 11.77 8.50
CA MET A 61 -1.03 13.01 8.09
C MET A 61 -1.27 13.00 6.58
N ARG A 62 -2.36 13.63 6.15
CA ARG A 62 -2.68 13.83 4.74
C ARG A 62 -3.28 15.22 4.52
N THR A 63 -2.87 15.86 3.43
CA THR A 63 -3.51 17.08 2.94
C THR A 63 -3.94 16.85 1.50
N ALA A 64 -5.19 17.14 1.19
CA ALA A 64 -5.73 16.99 -0.15
C ALA A 64 -6.50 18.24 -0.60
N TRP A 65 -6.20 18.69 -1.79
CA TRP A 65 -6.96 19.71 -2.49
C TRP A 65 -7.94 19.05 -3.45
N SER A 66 -9.15 19.58 -3.54
CA SER A 66 -10.16 19.10 -4.47
C SER A 66 -11.03 20.22 -5.05
N ARG A 67 -11.51 19.98 -6.27
CA ARG A 67 -12.52 20.81 -6.93
C ARG A 67 -13.36 19.97 -7.91
N PRO A 68 -14.61 20.35 -8.21
CA PRO A 68 -15.38 19.71 -9.26
C PRO A 68 -14.86 20.09 -10.65
N VAL A 69 -14.74 19.11 -11.53
CA VAL A 69 -14.44 19.27 -12.95
C VAL A 69 -15.27 18.25 -13.72
N LEU A 70 -16.01 18.66 -14.75
CA LEU A 70 -16.89 17.78 -15.54
C LEU A 70 -17.89 16.98 -14.67
N ASP A 71 -18.42 17.59 -13.61
CA ASP A 71 -19.32 17.00 -12.61
C ASP A 71 -18.68 15.86 -11.77
N HIS A 72 -17.34 15.76 -11.79
CA HIS A 72 -16.57 14.78 -11.02
C HIS A 72 -15.49 15.49 -10.18
N PRO A 73 -15.04 14.88 -9.05
CA PRO A 73 -13.96 15.46 -8.27
C PRO A 73 -12.62 15.35 -9.01
N LEU A 74 -11.95 16.48 -9.21
CA LEU A 74 -10.52 16.55 -9.45
C LEU A 74 -9.85 16.68 -8.09
N SER A 75 -8.96 15.78 -7.72
CA SER A 75 -8.27 15.84 -6.43
C SER A 75 -6.81 15.43 -6.53
N PHE A 76 -5.99 16.05 -5.66
CA PHE A 76 -4.58 15.71 -5.43
C PHE A 76 -4.32 15.71 -3.93
N GLY A 77 -3.71 14.64 -3.43
CA GLY A 77 -3.33 14.48 -2.05
C GLY A 77 -1.85 14.20 -1.88
N VAL A 78 -1.32 14.64 -0.73
CA VAL A 78 0.00 14.25 -0.23
C VAL A 78 -0.15 13.75 1.19
N ALA A 79 0.57 12.70 1.54
CA ALA A 79 0.51 12.11 2.87
C ALA A 79 1.90 11.69 3.36
N GLY A 80 2.03 11.63 4.68
CA GLY A 80 3.21 11.13 5.36
C GLY A 80 2.81 10.15 6.46
N TYR A 81 3.67 9.16 6.66
CA TYR A 81 3.57 8.17 7.73
C TYR A 81 4.91 8.08 8.46
N TYR A 82 4.86 7.88 9.76
CA TYR A 82 6.02 7.55 10.60
C TYR A 82 5.59 6.55 11.69
N GLY A 83 6.43 5.54 11.92
CA GLY A 83 6.30 4.59 13.02
C GLY A 83 7.67 4.05 13.42
N ARG A 84 7.87 3.70 14.69
CA ARG A 84 9.07 3.02 15.15
C ARG A 84 8.75 1.54 15.34
N GLN A 85 9.69 0.68 15.01
CA GLN A 85 9.61 -0.77 15.18
C GLN A 85 10.73 -1.23 16.09
N ASN A 86 10.46 -2.12 17.04
CA ASN A 86 11.46 -2.78 17.86
C ASN A 86 11.51 -4.28 17.48
N TRP A 87 12.67 -4.69 16.95
CA TRP A 87 12.91 -6.06 16.47
C TRP A 87 13.64 -6.89 17.51
N SER A 88 13.35 -6.63 18.78
CA SER A 88 13.96 -7.25 19.97
C SER A 88 15.45 -6.91 20.15
N TRP A 89 15.96 -7.14 21.35
CA TRP A 89 17.35 -6.84 21.75
C TRP A 89 17.79 -5.39 21.47
N GLY A 90 16.86 -4.43 21.54
CA GLY A 90 17.15 -3.00 21.31
C GLY A 90 17.39 -2.64 19.83
N ARG A 91 16.97 -3.48 18.90
CA ARG A 91 17.11 -3.23 17.46
C ARG A 91 15.94 -2.40 16.94
N ASP A 92 16.03 -1.10 17.14
CA ASP A 92 15.01 -0.16 16.69
C ASP A 92 15.19 0.22 15.21
N VAL A 93 14.08 0.31 14.49
CA VAL A 93 14.02 0.73 13.09
C VAL A 93 12.94 1.80 12.95
N ASP A 94 13.31 2.94 12.40
CA ASP A 94 12.35 3.97 12.04
C ASP A 94 11.75 3.67 10.68
N ALA A 95 10.42 3.48 10.67
CA ALA A 95 9.61 3.31 9.48
C ALA A 95 9.02 4.64 9.05
N TRP A 96 9.01 4.91 7.75
CA TRP A 96 8.40 6.12 7.22
C TRP A 96 7.92 5.92 5.79
N ALA A 97 6.91 6.70 5.37
CA ALA A 97 6.51 6.81 3.98
C ALA A 97 6.08 8.24 3.64
N GLY A 98 6.41 8.65 2.40
CA GLY A 98 5.77 9.75 1.71
C GLY A 98 4.87 9.20 0.61
N MET A 99 3.67 9.75 0.47
CA MET A 99 2.65 9.25 -0.47
C MET A 99 2.01 10.41 -1.23
N THR A 100 1.57 10.13 -2.45
CA THR A 100 0.72 11.04 -3.23
C THR A 100 -0.43 10.25 -3.80
N ASP A 101 -1.61 10.89 -3.91
CA ASP A 101 -2.79 10.32 -4.56
C ASP A 101 -3.45 11.35 -5.49
N TRP A 102 -4.13 10.85 -6.51
CA TRP A 102 -4.83 11.69 -7.48
C TRP A 102 -6.10 11.04 -8.00
N GLN A 103 -7.06 11.91 -8.33
CA GLN A 103 -8.25 11.59 -9.11
C GLN A 103 -8.45 12.68 -10.14
N ILE A 104 -8.40 12.33 -11.43
CA ILE A 104 -8.39 13.27 -12.56
C ILE A 104 -9.53 12.88 -13.50
N PRO A 105 -10.64 13.62 -13.56
CA PRO A 105 -11.65 13.46 -14.60
C PRO A 105 -11.10 13.98 -15.93
N ILE A 106 -10.83 13.08 -16.87
CA ILE A 106 -10.31 13.41 -18.22
C ILE A 106 -11.47 13.81 -19.13
N LEU A 107 -12.55 13.05 -19.07
CA LEU A 107 -13.81 13.30 -19.74
C LEU A 107 -14.97 13.00 -18.78
N ARG A 108 -16.21 13.36 -19.13
CA ARG A 108 -17.40 13.04 -18.30
C ARG A 108 -17.57 11.56 -17.98
N ARG A 109 -16.99 10.67 -18.79
CA ARG A 109 -17.07 9.21 -18.62
C ARG A 109 -15.72 8.53 -18.45
N LEU A 110 -14.64 9.31 -18.44
CA LEU A 110 -13.27 8.80 -18.34
C LEU A 110 -12.54 9.50 -17.20
N ALA A 111 -12.05 8.73 -16.24
CA ALA A 111 -11.26 9.22 -15.13
C ALA A 111 -9.98 8.41 -14.93
N LEU A 112 -8.92 9.09 -14.52
CA LEU A 112 -7.66 8.51 -14.09
C LEU A 112 -7.55 8.68 -12.57
N SER A 113 -7.23 7.62 -11.85
CA SER A 113 -6.91 7.68 -10.41
C SER A 113 -5.66 6.88 -10.11
N GLY A 114 -5.03 7.15 -8.98
CA GLY A 114 -3.85 6.41 -8.59
C GLY A 114 -3.23 6.91 -7.30
N GLU A 115 -2.19 6.17 -6.91
CA GLU A 115 -1.34 6.47 -5.76
C GLU A 115 0.11 6.15 -6.11
N PHE A 116 1.02 6.84 -5.44
CA PHE A 116 2.44 6.53 -5.42
C PHE A 116 2.97 6.68 -3.99
N TYR A 117 3.86 5.80 -3.59
CA TYR A 117 4.59 5.91 -2.33
C TYR A 117 6.08 5.68 -2.50
N ARG A 118 6.84 6.25 -1.59
CA ARG A 118 8.23 5.96 -1.29
C ARG A 118 8.39 5.83 0.22
N GLY A 119 8.99 4.73 0.68
CA GLY A 119 9.09 4.49 2.13
C GLY A 119 10.24 3.58 2.50
N ARG A 120 10.41 3.41 3.80
CA ARG A 120 11.33 2.48 4.45
C ARG A 120 10.61 1.81 5.62
N GLY A 121 10.81 0.50 5.79
CA GLY A 121 10.25 -0.22 6.94
C GLY A 121 8.73 -0.36 6.91
N VAL A 122 8.06 -0.19 5.77
CA VAL A 122 6.60 -0.13 5.64
C VAL A 122 5.99 -1.40 5.05
N GLY A 123 6.66 -2.52 5.18
CA GLY A 123 6.18 -3.84 4.74
C GLY A 123 4.87 -4.25 5.38
N GLY A 124 4.67 -3.94 6.65
CA GLY A 124 3.42 -4.15 7.37
C GLY A 124 2.23 -3.35 6.84
N LEU A 125 2.47 -2.30 6.06
CA LEU A 125 1.44 -1.56 5.32
C LEU A 125 1.30 -2.06 3.86
N GLY A 126 1.88 -3.23 3.53
CA GLY A 126 1.80 -3.82 2.20
C GLY A 126 2.90 -3.40 1.23
N ALA A 127 3.81 -2.52 1.62
CA ALA A 127 4.98 -2.12 0.84
C ALA A 127 6.11 -3.16 0.90
N GLY A 128 7.11 -3.00 0.04
CA GLY A 128 8.29 -3.89 0.04
C GLY A 128 7.93 -5.36 -0.12
N ILE A 129 6.79 -5.62 -0.76
CA ILE A 129 6.23 -6.96 -0.95
C ILE A 129 6.01 -7.68 0.40
N GLY A 130 5.49 -6.93 1.38
CA GLY A 130 5.12 -7.43 2.70
C GLY A 130 6.28 -7.58 3.69
N ARG A 131 7.48 -7.08 3.37
CA ARG A 131 8.64 -7.14 4.27
C ARG A 131 9.05 -5.75 4.75
N ALA A 132 9.13 -5.57 6.07
CA ALA A 132 9.52 -4.29 6.68
C ALA A 132 11.03 -4.15 6.82
N VAL A 133 11.74 -5.22 7.18
CA VAL A 133 13.18 -5.18 7.51
C VAL A 133 13.96 -6.31 6.85
N LEU A 134 15.28 -6.14 6.83
CA LEU A 134 16.26 -7.14 6.45
C LEU A 134 17.21 -7.41 7.62
N PHE A 135 17.57 -8.68 7.82
CA PHE A 135 18.54 -9.12 8.81
C PHE A 135 19.84 -9.54 8.13
N ASN A 136 20.98 -9.14 8.70
CA ASN A 136 22.29 -9.57 8.25
C ASN A 136 22.78 -10.72 9.13
N GLY A 137 22.10 -11.85 9.08
CA GLY A 137 22.34 -13.03 9.89
C GLY A 137 21.05 -13.62 10.44
N ASP A 138 21.15 -14.62 11.30
CA ASP A 138 20.01 -15.24 11.93
C ASP A 138 19.30 -14.24 12.88
N PRO A 139 18.00 -13.99 12.68
CA PRO A 139 17.24 -13.04 13.50
C PRO A 139 17.16 -13.39 15.00
N TYR A 140 17.36 -14.65 15.35
CA TYR A 140 17.36 -15.12 16.75
C TYR A 140 18.60 -14.74 17.56
N TYR A 141 19.64 -14.22 16.92
CA TYR A 141 20.84 -13.75 17.62
C TYR A 141 20.80 -12.24 17.84
N ALA A 142 21.09 -11.82 19.07
CA ALA A 142 21.14 -10.41 19.45
C ALA A 142 22.20 -9.60 18.65
N THR A 143 23.24 -10.27 18.17
CA THR A 143 24.32 -9.68 17.38
C THR A 143 23.97 -9.44 15.91
N THR A 144 22.86 -10.02 15.43
CA THR A 144 22.42 -9.82 14.05
C THR A 144 21.90 -8.40 13.86
N SER A 145 22.47 -7.67 12.92
CA SER A 145 22.01 -6.33 12.57
C SER A 145 20.71 -6.37 11.79
N VAL A 146 19.88 -5.36 11.97
CA VAL A 146 18.61 -5.17 11.26
C VAL A 146 18.59 -3.79 10.61
N ARG A 147 17.98 -3.68 9.43
CA ARG A 147 17.70 -2.38 8.79
C ARG A 147 16.33 -2.39 8.12
N GLY A 148 15.68 -1.23 8.08
CA GLY A 148 14.44 -1.03 7.33
C GLY A 148 14.66 -1.25 5.83
N LEU A 149 13.75 -1.97 5.20
CA LEU A 149 13.75 -2.18 3.75
C LEU A 149 13.21 -0.94 3.06
N ASP A 150 14.00 -0.40 2.14
CA ASP A 150 13.59 0.69 1.27
C ASP A 150 12.71 0.17 0.14
N SER A 151 11.60 0.85 -0.12
CA SER A 151 10.67 0.47 -1.18
C SER A 151 9.98 1.67 -1.80
N ALA A 152 9.53 1.48 -3.03
CA ALA A 152 8.63 2.41 -3.71
C ALA A 152 7.60 1.61 -4.50
N GLY A 153 6.43 2.17 -4.66
CA GLY A 153 5.38 1.54 -5.43
C GLY A 153 4.28 2.52 -5.79
N GLY A 154 3.38 2.05 -6.62
CA GLY A 154 2.25 2.84 -7.05
C GLY A 154 1.31 2.05 -7.92
N TRP A 155 0.13 2.58 -8.08
CA TRP A 155 -0.86 2.06 -9.00
C TRP A 155 -1.55 3.21 -9.73
N SER A 156 -2.06 2.93 -10.92
CA SER A 156 -2.90 3.85 -11.65
C SER A 156 -4.02 3.08 -12.33
N GLN A 157 -5.21 3.65 -12.29
CA GLN A 157 -6.44 3.10 -12.87
C GLN A 157 -7.05 4.07 -13.85
N LEU A 158 -7.33 3.58 -15.04
CA LEU A 158 -8.18 4.24 -16.02
C LEU A 158 -9.57 3.63 -15.94
N LYS A 159 -10.57 4.46 -15.61
CA LYS A 159 -11.98 4.08 -15.46
C LYS A 159 -12.79 4.69 -16.59
N LEU A 160 -13.46 3.84 -17.38
CA LEU A 160 -14.36 4.26 -18.45
C LEU A 160 -15.79 3.80 -18.16
N GLN A 161 -16.70 4.73 -18.00
CA GLN A 161 -18.12 4.46 -17.86
C GLN A 161 -18.78 4.36 -19.25
N LEU A 162 -18.96 3.14 -19.74
CA LEU A 162 -19.53 2.87 -21.07
C LEU A 162 -21.02 3.24 -21.10
N THR A 163 -21.76 2.85 -20.06
CA THR A 163 -23.18 3.19 -19.85
C THR A 163 -23.43 3.47 -18.36
N PRO A 164 -24.60 3.97 -17.95
CA PRO A 164 -24.93 4.12 -16.52
C PRO A 164 -24.82 2.83 -15.69
N LYS A 165 -24.84 1.66 -16.36
CA LYS A 165 -24.78 0.35 -15.71
C LYS A 165 -23.50 -0.44 -15.99
N LEU A 166 -22.65 0.02 -16.91
CA LEU A 166 -21.48 -0.73 -17.37
C LEU A 166 -20.22 0.12 -17.31
N GLU A 167 -19.22 -0.39 -16.61
CA GLU A 167 -17.94 0.24 -16.38
C GLU A 167 -16.81 -0.69 -16.78
N LEU A 168 -15.81 -0.17 -17.47
CA LEU A 168 -14.55 -0.83 -17.81
C LEU A 168 -13.40 -0.15 -17.06
N ASN A 169 -12.55 -0.94 -16.43
CA ASN A 169 -11.36 -0.45 -15.73
C ASN A 169 -10.11 -1.16 -16.27
N GLY A 170 -9.04 -0.38 -16.45
CA GLY A 170 -7.69 -0.88 -16.66
C GLY A 170 -6.79 -0.37 -15.54
N VAL A 171 -6.01 -1.26 -14.92
CA VAL A 171 -5.12 -0.91 -13.81
C VAL A 171 -3.72 -1.43 -14.09
N PHE A 172 -2.73 -0.60 -13.77
CA PHE A 172 -1.33 -1.01 -13.67
C PHE A 172 -0.82 -0.70 -12.26
N ALA A 173 -0.06 -1.62 -11.69
CA ALA A 173 0.52 -1.47 -10.36
C ALA A 173 1.91 -2.08 -10.30
N GLU A 174 2.80 -1.44 -9.55
CA GLU A 174 4.16 -1.94 -9.29
C GLU A 174 4.55 -1.68 -7.83
N ASP A 175 5.31 -2.61 -7.27
CA ASP A 175 5.93 -2.50 -5.96
C ASP A 175 7.37 -3.01 -6.08
N ASP A 176 8.34 -2.18 -5.69
CA ASP A 176 9.78 -2.43 -5.83
C ASP A 176 10.46 -2.25 -4.47
N ALA A 177 11.07 -3.30 -3.98
CA ALA A 177 11.80 -3.35 -2.72
C ALA A 177 13.31 -3.06 -2.87
N PHE A 178 13.72 -2.35 -3.88
CA PHE A 178 15.12 -2.01 -4.19
C PHE A 178 16.11 -3.16 -4.01
N ALA A 179 16.13 -4.04 -5.01
CA ALA A 179 16.95 -5.26 -5.04
C ALA A 179 18.44 -5.02 -4.73
N GLY A 180 18.97 -3.83 -4.99
CA GLY A 180 20.34 -3.43 -4.63
C GLY A 180 20.57 -3.45 -3.11
N ASP A 181 19.59 -3.01 -2.34
CA ASP A 181 19.65 -3.03 -0.87
C ASP A 181 19.53 -4.46 -0.34
N VAL A 182 18.67 -5.27 -0.96
CA VAL A 182 18.43 -6.67 -0.56
C VAL A 182 19.67 -7.53 -0.81
N ARG A 183 20.36 -7.36 -1.94
CA ARG A 183 21.55 -8.14 -2.29
C ARG A 183 22.74 -7.98 -1.35
N GLY A 184 22.78 -6.92 -0.58
CA GLY A 184 23.79 -6.67 0.44
C GLY A 184 23.64 -7.50 1.71
N PHE A 185 22.54 -8.28 1.84
CA PHE A 185 22.24 -9.11 3.01
C PHE A 185 22.33 -10.60 2.63
N ALA A 186 22.79 -11.44 3.58
CA ALA A 186 22.90 -12.88 3.35
C ALA A 186 21.52 -13.48 3.04
N ALA A 187 21.39 -14.18 1.91
CA ALA A 187 20.13 -14.80 1.49
C ALA A 187 19.58 -15.77 2.54
N ASP A 188 20.46 -16.50 3.21
CA ASP A 188 20.10 -17.50 4.22
C ASP A 188 19.53 -16.91 5.50
N ALA A 189 19.93 -15.71 5.86
CA ALA A 189 19.49 -15.04 7.09
C ALA A 189 18.03 -14.54 7.02
N ASN A 190 17.52 -14.36 5.81
CA ASN A 190 16.18 -13.83 5.57
C ASN A 190 15.20 -14.93 5.10
N ASN A 191 15.44 -16.14 5.42
CA ASN A 191 15.03 -17.39 4.80
C ASN A 191 13.58 -17.85 5.02
N PHE A 192 12.61 -16.95 5.19
CA PHE A 192 11.22 -17.41 5.35
C PHE A 192 10.41 -17.44 4.04
N SER A 193 10.97 -16.95 2.95
CA SER A 193 10.39 -17.00 1.60
C SER A 193 11.39 -16.49 0.59
N PRO A 194 11.27 -16.79 -0.70
CA PRO A 194 12.10 -16.16 -1.70
C PRO A 194 11.99 -14.64 -1.54
N ILE A 195 13.13 -13.97 -1.39
CA ILE A 195 13.15 -12.51 -1.25
C ILE A 195 12.68 -11.93 -2.56
N LEU A 196 11.56 -11.22 -2.53
CA LEU A 196 11.00 -10.57 -3.70
C LEU A 196 11.62 -9.18 -3.84
N GLY A 197 12.19 -8.88 -5.02
CA GLY A 197 12.70 -7.56 -5.34
C GLY A 197 11.62 -6.67 -5.91
N ARG A 198 10.72 -7.23 -6.74
CA ARG A 198 9.68 -6.45 -7.39
C ARG A 198 8.45 -7.30 -7.71
N ASN A 199 7.28 -6.68 -7.66
CA ASN A 199 6.03 -7.26 -8.12
C ASN A 199 5.30 -6.25 -9.02
N ARG A 200 4.89 -6.67 -10.21
CA ARG A 200 4.21 -5.84 -11.20
C ARG A 200 2.92 -6.51 -11.61
N GLY A 201 1.83 -5.75 -11.68
CA GLY A 201 0.53 -6.25 -12.09
C GLY A 201 -0.16 -5.36 -13.12
N ALA A 202 -0.83 -5.99 -14.05
CA ALA A 202 -1.80 -5.32 -14.91
C ALA A 202 -3.12 -6.10 -14.84
N LEU A 203 -4.23 -5.38 -14.76
CA LEU A 203 -5.55 -5.99 -14.78
C LEU A 203 -6.52 -5.16 -15.62
N GLY A 204 -7.51 -5.87 -16.18
CA GLY A 204 -8.70 -5.26 -16.76
C GLY A 204 -9.93 -5.90 -16.14
N ASN A 205 -10.92 -5.09 -15.78
CA ASN A 205 -12.19 -5.62 -15.30
C ASN A 205 -13.38 -4.91 -15.94
N LEU A 206 -14.47 -5.66 -16.01
CA LEU A 206 -15.79 -5.19 -16.41
C LEU A 206 -16.70 -5.27 -15.19
N VAL A 207 -17.34 -4.16 -14.84
CA VAL A 207 -18.32 -4.08 -13.74
C VAL A 207 -19.69 -3.76 -14.31
N TYR A 208 -20.66 -4.64 -14.09
CA TYR A 208 -22.04 -4.48 -14.53
C TYR A 208 -22.99 -4.38 -13.33
N ARG A 209 -23.77 -3.29 -13.30
CA ARG A 209 -24.80 -3.03 -12.29
C ARG A 209 -26.19 -3.11 -12.94
N PRO A 210 -26.79 -4.31 -13.07
CA PRO A 210 -28.15 -4.45 -13.64
C PRO A 210 -29.19 -3.66 -12.84
N ARG A 211 -29.02 -3.62 -11.51
CA ARG A 211 -29.85 -2.87 -10.56
C ARG A 211 -28.95 -2.11 -9.59
N SER A 212 -29.52 -1.18 -8.83
CA SER A 212 -28.79 -0.38 -7.83
C SER A 212 -28.18 -1.23 -6.71
N ASP A 213 -28.81 -2.34 -6.38
CA ASP A 213 -28.46 -3.27 -5.31
C ASP A 213 -27.63 -4.48 -5.76
N LEU A 214 -27.38 -4.66 -7.07
CA LEU A 214 -26.65 -5.82 -7.60
C LEU A 214 -25.47 -5.38 -8.47
N LEU A 215 -24.29 -5.92 -8.15
CA LEU A 215 -23.05 -5.74 -8.91
C LEU A 215 -22.52 -7.11 -9.36
N LEU A 216 -22.16 -7.20 -10.63
CA LEU A 216 -21.45 -8.33 -11.20
C LEU A 216 -20.12 -7.84 -11.77
N SER A 217 -19.04 -8.58 -11.57
CA SER A 217 -17.71 -8.21 -12.08
C SER A 217 -16.99 -9.41 -12.65
N ALA A 218 -16.29 -9.18 -13.76
CA ALA A 218 -15.33 -10.13 -14.34
C ALA A 218 -13.99 -9.41 -14.49
N GLU A 219 -12.92 -10.02 -14.00
CA GLU A 219 -11.56 -9.46 -14.01
C GLU A 219 -10.58 -10.46 -14.62
N PHE A 220 -9.70 -9.97 -15.49
CA PHE A 220 -8.47 -10.65 -15.87
C PHE A 220 -7.27 -9.92 -15.29
N ARG A 221 -6.37 -10.67 -14.63
CA ARG A 221 -5.17 -10.14 -13.99
C ARG A 221 -3.94 -10.90 -14.44
N ARG A 222 -2.88 -10.17 -14.75
CA ARG A 222 -1.55 -10.71 -15.02
C ARG A 222 -0.55 -10.15 -14.02
N LEU A 223 0.13 -11.03 -13.29
CA LEU A 223 1.12 -10.69 -12.28
C LEU A 223 2.49 -11.18 -12.73
N HIS A 224 3.50 -10.31 -12.60
CA HIS A 224 4.92 -10.62 -12.78
C HIS A 224 5.61 -10.43 -11.44
N THR A 225 6.19 -11.48 -10.93
CA THR A 225 6.95 -11.49 -9.67
C THR A 225 8.43 -11.71 -9.99
N PHE A 226 9.28 -10.87 -9.42
CA PHE A 226 10.72 -10.85 -9.65
C PHE A 226 11.46 -11.12 -8.34
N PRO A 227 11.79 -12.39 -8.03
CA PRO A 227 12.66 -12.72 -6.90
C PRO A 227 14.04 -12.12 -7.09
N VAL A 228 14.75 -11.85 -5.99
CA VAL A 228 16.12 -11.28 -6.04
C VAL A 228 17.15 -12.30 -6.52
N TYR A 229 16.95 -13.57 -6.18
CA TYR A 229 17.90 -14.66 -6.41
C TYR A 229 17.36 -15.81 -7.27
N ASP A 230 16.20 -15.63 -7.90
CA ASP A 230 15.56 -16.65 -8.73
C ASP A 230 14.99 -16.05 -10.01
N SER A 231 14.49 -16.90 -10.89
CA SER A 231 13.87 -16.49 -12.14
C SER A 231 12.51 -15.83 -11.90
N ALA A 232 12.20 -14.83 -12.73
CA ALA A 232 10.89 -14.17 -12.69
C ALA A 232 9.77 -15.15 -13.06
N SER A 233 8.62 -15.01 -12.39
CA SER A 233 7.42 -15.80 -12.64
C SER A 233 6.27 -14.93 -13.14
N VAL A 234 5.38 -15.55 -13.92
CA VAL A 234 4.18 -14.90 -14.46
C VAL A 234 2.97 -15.72 -14.09
N THR A 235 1.97 -15.07 -13.49
CA THR A 235 0.68 -15.69 -13.16
C THR A 235 -0.44 -14.94 -13.83
N ASN A 236 -1.35 -15.67 -14.47
CA ASN A 236 -2.60 -15.14 -15.02
C ASN A 236 -3.77 -15.64 -14.17
N GLN A 237 -4.72 -14.75 -13.87
CA GLN A 237 -5.89 -15.06 -13.04
C GLN A 237 -7.16 -14.50 -13.69
N ILE A 238 -8.25 -15.22 -13.56
CA ILE A 238 -9.59 -14.75 -13.88
C ILE A 238 -10.40 -14.78 -12.59
N ASN A 239 -10.99 -13.66 -12.24
CA ASN A 239 -11.82 -13.51 -11.05
C ASN A 239 -13.24 -13.12 -11.47
N LEU A 240 -14.23 -13.76 -10.88
CA LEU A 240 -15.63 -13.39 -10.99
C LEU A 240 -16.14 -12.99 -9.61
N ALA A 241 -16.87 -11.90 -9.54
CA ALA A 241 -17.45 -11.43 -8.28
C ALA A 241 -18.91 -11.01 -8.46
N MET A 242 -19.69 -11.23 -7.41
CA MET A 242 -21.04 -10.72 -7.26
C MET A 242 -21.14 -9.99 -5.92
N GLY A 243 -21.67 -8.79 -5.92
CA GLY A 243 -21.94 -7.99 -4.74
C GLY A 243 -23.42 -7.63 -4.64
N ILE A 244 -23.97 -7.72 -3.43
CA ILE A 244 -25.31 -7.24 -3.09
C ILE A 244 -25.14 -6.06 -2.14
N LEU A 245 -25.73 -4.93 -2.49
CA LEU A 245 -25.74 -3.70 -1.69
C LEU A 245 -27.10 -3.64 -0.97
N PHE A 246 -27.08 -3.48 0.33
CA PHE A 246 -28.27 -3.38 1.19
C PHE A 246 -28.19 -2.19 2.15
#